data_c3970bf26d6cf76a57c1f792eb9feca3
#
_entry.id   c3970bf26d6cf76a57c1f792eb9feca3
#
_cell.length_a   1.000
_cell.length_b   1.000
_cell.length_c   1.000
_cell.angle_alpha   90.00
_cell.angle_beta   90.00
_cell.angle_gamma   90.00
#
_symmetry.space_group_name_H-M   'P 1'
#
loop_
_entity.id
_entity.type
_entity.pdbx_description
1 polymer ?
#
loop_
_entity_poly.entity_id
_entity_poly.type
_entity_poly.pdbx_seq_one_letter_code
_entity_poly.pdbx_strand_id
1 'polypeptide(L)'
;MTSVAAFKKGGHTMRNTAWVMTAALLSIAAIWACSGAGGDSSTSSAPGPMVASVLPPANSNQGGQTDPVSASFDEDMSAASPVTFVVNGYQTGRLAGAYSGGGSTTLQFASADGFGVGEEVEVSLTGALTSSAGRGLEPPFVYRFRVETTDGTGTFDKVQTVPAQFDAMALAAGDWDRDGHVDLAAANFGSSSVGILMNDGTGSFSQSGSVAMQIGATAMVAGDWDGDGDLDLAVANFGANSVALLTNDGSGLFSVAHTVSGQLGAKSLAVGDWDGDGDLDLAVANSGSNSVAILLNNGAGLFSVARTVSGQQNPAALVSGDWDGDGDLDLAVANFGANQVAILKNNGAGVFTVAGTVSGQTGATALVAGDWDGDGDLDLAVANFGANQVAILENNGAGIFTVAGTVAGQVNVSALAAGDWGGDGALDLAAANKGADSVDVLKNRLP
;
A
#
# COMPACT_ATOMS: atom_id res chain seq x y z
N MET A 1 49.31 -40.74 -4.71
CA MET A 1 49.94 -39.90 -3.68
C MET A 1 49.41 -38.50 -3.87
N THR A 2 48.25 -38.19 -3.35
CA THR A 2 47.92 -37.69 -2.01
C THR A 2 48.58 -36.36 -1.72
N SER A 3 47.81 -35.31 -1.74
CA SER A 3 47.95 -34.24 -0.76
C SER A 3 46.63 -33.47 -0.65
N VAL A 4 45.96 -33.69 0.46
CA VAL A 4 44.79 -32.97 0.94
C VAL A 4 45.34 -31.72 1.64
N ALA A 5 44.93 -30.55 1.19
CA ALA A 5 45.13 -29.30 1.91
C ALA A 5 43.84 -28.87 2.62
N ALA A 6 43.81 -28.98 3.95
CA ALA A 6 42.78 -28.47 4.82
C ALA A 6 42.87 -26.95 4.89
N PHE A 7 41.76 -26.23 4.56
CA PHE A 7 41.63 -24.81 4.88
C PHE A 7 40.88 -24.63 6.21
N LYS A 8 41.59 -23.99 7.13
CA LYS A 8 41.12 -23.56 8.45
C LYS A 8 40.02 -22.52 8.34
N LYS A 9 38.90 -22.75 9.01
CA LYS A 9 37.89 -21.73 9.34
C LYS A 9 38.52 -20.71 10.31
N GLY A 10 38.64 -19.48 9.85
CA GLY A 10 38.92 -18.32 10.71
C GLY A 10 37.60 -17.71 11.14
N GLY A 11 37.28 -17.81 12.43
CA GLY A 11 36.13 -17.10 13.00
C GLY A 11 36.42 -15.61 13.10
N HIS A 12 35.57 -14.80 12.47
CA HIS A 12 35.47 -13.39 12.79
C HIS A 12 34.21 -13.17 13.62
N THR A 13 34.40 -12.94 14.91
CA THR A 13 33.42 -12.29 15.78
C THR A 13 33.33 -10.83 15.37
N MET A 14 32.27 -10.45 14.69
CA MET A 14 31.95 -9.04 14.51
C MET A 14 31.38 -8.50 15.82
N ARG A 15 32.09 -7.56 16.38
CA ARG A 15 31.63 -6.71 17.47
C ARG A 15 30.66 -5.67 16.88
N ASN A 16 29.42 -5.69 17.33
CA ASN A 16 28.47 -4.59 17.12
C ASN A 16 29.06 -3.30 17.67
N THR A 17 29.49 -2.41 16.80
CA THR A 17 29.76 -1.02 17.13
C THR A 17 28.59 -0.20 16.58
N ALA A 18 27.69 0.15 17.49
CA ALA A 18 26.62 1.11 17.20
C ALA A 18 27.27 2.44 16.79
N TRP A 19 27.09 2.83 15.53
CA TRP A 19 27.33 4.17 15.08
C TRP A 19 26.09 5.00 15.33
N VAL A 20 26.12 5.80 16.39
CA VAL A 20 25.17 6.88 16.58
C VAL A 20 25.53 7.96 15.55
N MET A 21 24.84 8.00 14.44
CA MET A 21 24.86 9.15 13.54
C MET A 21 23.95 10.22 14.12
N THR A 22 24.57 11.27 14.66
CA THR A 22 23.93 12.52 15.00
C THR A 22 23.50 13.18 13.68
N ALA A 23 22.24 13.07 13.30
CA ALA A 23 21.69 13.85 12.20
C ALA A 23 21.71 15.32 12.59
N ALA A 24 22.50 16.11 11.87
CA ALA A 24 22.53 17.56 12.00
C ALA A 24 21.22 18.13 11.44
N LEU A 25 20.41 18.69 12.31
CA LEU A 25 19.24 19.52 11.97
C LEU A 25 19.70 20.71 11.12
N LEU A 26 19.41 20.69 9.82
CA LEU A 26 19.37 21.91 9.02
C LEU A 26 17.95 22.45 9.05
N SER A 27 17.71 23.37 9.98
CA SER A 27 16.51 24.20 9.99
C SER A 27 16.55 25.18 8.81
N ILE A 28 15.73 24.99 7.80
CA ILE A 28 15.44 26.02 6.80
C ILE A 28 14.31 26.88 7.35
N ALA A 29 14.67 27.93 8.06
CA ALA A 29 13.74 29.01 8.39
C ALA A 29 13.52 29.85 7.14
N ALA A 30 12.39 29.67 6.46
CA ALA A 30 11.93 30.61 5.44
C ALA A 30 11.46 31.90 6.13
N ILE A 31 12.29 32.94 6.11
CA ILE A 31 11.95 34.28 6.57
C ILE A 31 11.05 34.92 5.52
N TRP A 32 9.76 34.98 5.74
CA TRP A 32 8.87 35.93 5.04
C TRP A 32 8.86 37.25 5.79
N ALA A 33 9.66 38.18 5.34
CA ALA A 33 9.53 39.59 5.73
C ALA A 33 8.46 40.23 4.84
N CYS A 34 7.26 40.41 5.35
CA CYS A 34 6.25 41.27 4.74
C CYS A 34 6.16 42.58 5.54
N SER A 35 6.75 43.64 5.01
CA SER A 35 6.51 45.00 5.50
C SER A 35 5.25 45.55 4.82
N GLY A 36 4.21 45.82 5.59
CA GLY A 36 3.00 46.50 5.12
C GLY A 36 2.04 46.76 6.27
N ALA A 37 2.07 48.00 6.79
CA ALA A 37 1.13 48.45 7.80
C ALA A 37 -0.30 48.59 7.24
N GLY A 38 -1.24 47.88 7.84
CA GLY A 38 -2.67 48.07 7.59
C GLY A 38 -3.41 47.22 8.60
N GLY A 39 -3.96 47.85 9.62
CA GLY A 39 -4.70 47.16 10.69
C GLY A 39 -5.96 46.44 10.16
N ASP A 40 -5.99 45.17 10.35
CA ASP A 40 -7.21 44.39 10.40
C ASP A 40 -7.06 43.33 11.49
N SER A 41 -7.93 43.34 12.48
CA SER A 41 -7.95 42.42 13.60
C SER A 41 -8.57 41.09 13.17
N SER A 42 -7.90 40.34 12.27
CA SER A 42 -8.11 38.91 12.08
C SER A 42 -7.13 38.20 13.03
N THR A 43 -7.64 37.56 14.05
CA THR A 43 -6.89 36.62 14.88
C THR A 43 -6.46 35.47 13.95
N SER A 44 -5.24 35.55 13.38
CA SER A 44 -4.65 34.36 12.79
C SER A 44 -4.41 33.38 13.94
N SER A 45 -5.21 32.34 14.04
CA SER A 45 -4.89 31.21 14.91
C SER A 45 -3.48 30.73 14.54
N ALA A 46 -2.63 30.49 15.53
CA ALA A 46 -1.35 29.84 15.29
C ALA A 46 -1.61 28.52 14.53
N PRO A 47 -0.72 28.11 13.62
CA PRO A 47 -0.88 26.85 12.91
C PRO A 47 -1.09 25.69 13.89
N GLY A 48 -1.75 24.61 13.47
CA GLY A 48 -1.89 23.38 14.22
C GLY A 48 -0.56 22.66 14.42
N PRO A 49 -0.55 21.57 15.20
CA PRO A 49 0.65 20.72 15.35
C PRO A 49 1.08 20.13 14.00
N MET A 50 2.37 19.93 13.83
CA MET A 50 2.94 19.28 12.66
C MET A 50 3.66 17.99 13.06
N VAL A 51 3.56 16.94 12.23
CA VAL A 51 4.31 15.70 12.41
C VAL A 51 5.78 15.98 12.10
N ALA A 52 6.66 15.71 13.05
CA ALA A 52 8.10 15.91 12.90
C ALA A 52 8.82 14.64 12.45
N SER A 53 8.36 13.47 12.93
CA SER A 53 8.89 12.16 12.52
C SER A 53 7.96 11.05 12.95
N VAL A 54 8.06 9.89 12.29
CA VAL A 54 7.32 8.66 12.60
C VAL A 54 8.28 7.47 12.76
N LEU A 55 7.87 6.47 13.54
CA LEU A 55 8.56 5.18 13.68
C LEU A 55 7.52 4.05 13.70
N PRO A 56 7.69 2.98 12.91
CA PRO A 56 8.74 2.80 11.90
C PRO A 56 8.73 3.96 10.88
N PRO A 57 9.87 4.25 10.21
CA PRO A 57 9.91 5.29 9.18
C PRO A 57 8.88 5.02 8.08
N ALA A 58 8.30 6.08 7.51
CA ALA A 58 7.42 5.95 6.36
C ALA A 58 8.16 5.22 5.22
N ASN A 59 7.43 4.37 4.51
CA ASN A 59 7.91 3.56 3.37
C ASN A 59 9.04 2.56 3.71
N SER A 60 9.33 2.32 4.99
CA SER A 60 10.38 1.40 5.41
C SER A 60 9.91 -0.06 5.41
N ASN A 61 10.87 -1.00 5.28
CA ASN A 61 10.68 -2.44 5.45
C ASN A 61 11.22 -2.91 6.82
N GLN A 62 11.26 -2.04 7.82
CA GLN A 62 11.96 -2.27 9.10
C GLN A 62 11.04 -2.24 10.33
N GLY A 63 9.73 -2.37 10.15
CA GLY A 63 8.81 -2.50 11.27
C GLY A 63 8.96 -3.86 11.95
N GLY A 64 9.35 -3.91 13.23
CA GLY A 64 9.35 -5.16 14.01
C GLY A 64 7.92 -5.57 14.37
N GLN A 65 7.66 -6.89 14.46
CA GLN A 65 6.32 -7.43 14.76
C GLN A 65 5.69 -6.90 16.06
N THR A 66 6.49 -6.50 17.02
CA THR A 66 6.03 -6.02 18.34
C THR A 66 6.48 -4.59 18.65
N ASP A 67 7.10 -3.92 17.70
CA ASP A 67 7.56 -2.56 17.90
C ASP A 67 6.37 -1.60 17.98
N PRO A 68 6.39 -0.63 18.90
CA PRO A 68 5.32 0.36 18.94
C PRO A 68 5.43 1.32 17.75
N VAL A 69 4.30 1.63 17.15
CA VAL A 69 4.19 2.72 16.19
C VAL A 69 4.22 4.04 16.95
N SER A 70 5.04 5.00 16.53
CA SER A 70 5.10 6.31 17.19
C SER A 70 5.14 7.46 16.20
N ALA A 71 4.55 8.59 16.59
CA ALA A 71 4.61 9.85 15.89
C ALA A 71 5.10 10.95 16.83
N SER A 72 6.08 11.74 16.39
CA SER A 72 6.60 12.90 17.12
C SER A 72 6.15 14.19 16.45
N PHE A 73 5.82 15.18 17.25
CA PHE A 73 5.24 16.46 16.85
C PHE A 73 6.08 17.63 17.33
N ASP A 74 5.87 18.79 16.76
CA ASP A 74 6.53 20.04 17.12
C ASP A 74 5.97 20.68 18.41
N GLU A 75 4.87 20.16 18.96
CA GLU A 75 4.27 20.58 20.23
C GLU A 75 3.66 19.40 21.01
N ASP A 76 3.27 19.65 22.28
CA ASP A 76 2.65 18.63 23.13
C ASP A 76 1.25 18.29 22.62
N MET A 77 0.96 17.00 22.47
CA MET A 77 -0.29 16.47 21.95
C MET A 77 -1.23 16.02 23.07
N SER A 78 -2.52 16.08 22.82
CA SER A 78 -3.55 15.43 23.64
C SER A 78 -3.42 13.90 23.53
N ALA A 79 -4.10 13.16 24.41
CA ALA A 79 -4.08 11.70 24.34
C ALA A 79 -4.68 11.20 23.01
N ALA A 80 -4.01 10.27 22.37
CA ALA A 80 -4.51 9.58 21.18
C ALA A 80 -5.63 8.59 21.52
N SER A 81 -6.42 8.21 20.54
CA SER A 81 -7.54 7.27 20.64
C SER A 81 -7.65 6.47 19.33
N PRO A 82 -8.47 5.39 19.30
CA PRO A 82 -8.67 4.61 18.08
C PRO A 82 -9.26 5.37 16.88
N VAL A 83 -9.77 6.57 17.07
CA VAL A 83 -10.32 7.41 15.99
C VAL A 83 -9.40 8.58 15.61
N THR A 84 -8.32 8.80 16.36
CA THR A 84 -7.38 9.90 16.10
C THR A 84 -5.98 9.42 15.69
N PHE A 85 -5.64 8.19 16.05
CA PHE A 85 -4.41 7.51 15.68
C PHE A 85 -4.81 6.08 15.30
N VAL A 86 -5.10 5.88 14.03
CA VAL A 86 -5.62 4.62 13.49
C VAL A 86 -4.47 3.81 12.92
N VAL A 87 -4.48 2.50 13.14
CA VAL A 87 -3.47 1.58 12.61
C VAL A 87 -4.19 0.39 11.96
N ASN A 88 -3.99 0.23 10.66
CA ASN A 88 -4.59 -0.83 9.85
C ASN A 88 -3.51 -1.74 9.28
N GLY A 89 -3.61 -3.04 9.53
CA GLY A 89 -2.84 -4.05 8.84
C GLY A 89 -3.61 -4.59 7.63
N TYR A 90 -2.97 -4.73 6.48
CA TYR A 90 -3.66 -5.23 5.28
C TYR A 90 -3.92 -6.75 5.29
N GLN A 91 -3.36 -7.46 6.27
CA GLN A 91 -3.61 -8.89 6.50
C GLN A 91 -4.35 -9.17 7.80
N THR A 92 -4.29 -8.24 8.76
CA THR A 92 -4.85 -8.41 10.11
C THR A 92 -6.03 -7.47 10.42
N GLY A 93 -6.33 -6.51 9.55
CA GLY A 93 -7.42 -5.54 9.74
C GLY A 93 -7.07 -4.38 10.67
N ARG A 94 -8.08 -3.69 11.18
CA ARG A 94 -7.90 -2.58 12.11
C ARG A 94 -7.39 -3.07 13.45
N LEU A 95 -6.21 -2.61 13.84
CA LEU A 95 -5.51 -3.14 15.00
C LEU A 95 -6.00 -2.52 16.31
N ALA A 96 -6.29 -3.38 17.28
CA ALA A 96 -6.53 -2.99 18.65
C ALA A 96 -5.20 -2.83 19.41
N GLY A 97 -5.11 -1.85 20.30
CA GLY A 97 -3.87 -1.62 21.05
C GLY A 97 -3.98 -0.55 22.13
N ALA A 98 -2.84 -0.30 22.77
CA ALA A 98 -2.71 0.69 23.82
C ALA A 98 -2.06 1.98 23.32
N TYR A 99 -2.66 3.11 23.64
CA TYR A 99 -2.14 4.45 23.33
C TYR A 99 -1.42 5.05 24.53
N SER A 100 -0.33 5.74 24.29
CA SER A 100 0.48 6.43 25.32
C SER A 100 1.06 7.75 24.80
N GLY A 101 1.66 8.55 25.68
CA GLY A 101 2.34 9.79 25.32
C GLY A 101 1.49 11.06 25.38
N GLY A 102 0.20 10.98 25.73
CA GLY A 102 -0.64 12.18 25.91
C GLY A 102 -0.03 13.19 26.89
N GLY A 103 0.01 14.47 26.50
CA GLY A 103 0.70 15.55 27.24
C GLY A 103 2.20 15.65 26.89
N SER A 104 2.67 15.02 25.82
CA SER A 104 4.04 15.13 25.33
C SER A 104 4.09 15.32 23.81
N THR A 105 5.28 15.58 23.28
CA THR A 105 5.51 15.71 21.84
C THR A 105 5.54 14.39 21.09
N THR A 106 5.39 13.24 21.74
CA THR A 106 5.41 11.92 21.09
C THR A 106 4.23 11.09 21.55
N LEU A 107 3.43 10.62 20.58
CA LEU A 107 2.36 9.66 20.79
C LEU A 107 2.82 8.28 20.33
N GLN A 108 2.32 7.23 20.98
CA GLN A 108 2.65 5.84 20.65
C GLN A 108 1.39 4.98 20.66
N PHE A 109 1.37 4.01 19.74
CA PHE A 109 0.44 2.90 19.69
C PHE A 109 1.22 1.59 19.80
N ALA A 110 0.82 0.73 20.73
CA ALA A 110 1.34 -0.63 20.87
C ALA A 110 0.23 -1.62 20.53
N SER A 111 0.38 -2.39 19.45
CA SER A 111 -0.58 -3.42 19.08
C SER A 111 -0.73 -4.46 20.20
N ALA A 112 -1.95 -4.94 20.43
CA ALA A 112 -2.22 -5.98 21.43
C ALA A 112 -1.67 -7.35 20.98
N ASP A 113 -1.78 -7.65 19.69
CA ASP A 113 -1.45 -8.96 19.10
C ASP A 113 -0.19 -8.91 18.21
N GLY A 114 0.42 -7.72 18.04
CA GLY A 114 1.55 -7.50 17.14
C GLY A 114 1.10 -7.27 15.70
N PHE A 115 2.05 -7.36 14.77
CA PHE A 115 1.86 -7.22 13.33
C PHE A 115 2.21 -8.53 12.62
N GLY A 116 1.53 -8.83 11.53
CA GLY A 116 1.84 -9.98 10.67
C GLY A 116 3.22 -9.84 10.00
N VAL A 117 3.94 -10.96 9.84
CA VAL A 117 5.25 -10.95 9.14
C VAL A 117 5.08 -10.55 7.68
N GLY A 118 5.83 -9.55 7.22
CA GLY A 118 5.76 -9.05 5.85
C GLY A 118 4.51 -8.25 5.53
N GLU A 119 3.66 -7.98 6.54
CA GLU A 119 2.44 -7.20 6.42
C GLU A 119 2.75 -5.74 6.09
N GLU A 120 1.98 -5.15 5.21
CA GLU A 120 1.94 -3.72 5.03
C GLU A 120 0.96 -3.11 6.05
N VAL A 121 1.41 -2.11 6.78
CA VAL A 121 0.64 -1.42 7.82
C VAL A 121 0.47 0.03 7.42
N GLU A 122 -0.77 0.51 7.43
CA GLU A 122 -1.12 1.92 7.25
C GLU A 122 -1.42 2.58 8.59
N VAL A 123 -0.92 3.76 8.77
CA VAL A 123 -1.13 4.58 9.97
C VAL A 123 -1.73 5.92 9.58
N SER A 124 -2.92 6.21 10.12
CA SER A 124 -3.61 7.48 9.92
C SER A 124 -3.61 8.31 11.21
N LEU A 125 -2.98 9.48 11.17
CA LEU A 125 -3.10 10.53 12.19
C LEU A 125 -4.16 11.51 11.71
N THR A 126 -5.39 11.37 12.22
CA THR A 126 -6.54 12.10 11.67
C THR A 126 -6.56 13.57 12.09
N GLY A 127 -7.28 14.42 11.34
CA GLY A 127 -7.50 15.82 11.68
C GLY A 127 -8.21 16.04 13.04
N ALA A 128 -8.83 14.99 13.61
CA ALA A 128 -9.40 15.01 14.95
C ALA A 128 -8.36 14.93 16.08
N LEU A 129 -7.10 14.57 15.75
CA LEU A 129 -5.99 14.60 16.71
C LEU A 129 -5.63 16.05 17.02
N THR A 130 -5.57 16.39 18.30
CA THR A 130 -5.35 17.76 18.75
C THR A 130 -4.10 17.89 19.61
N SER A 131 -3.46 19.06 19.56
CA SER A 131 -2.46 19.43 20.56
C SER A 131 -3.08 19.64 21.94
N SER A 132 -2.25 19.66 22.99
CA SER A 132 -2.67 20.01 24.35
C SER A 132 -3.28 21.42 24.46
N ALA A 133 -3.05 22.29 23.47
CA ALA A 133 -3.67 23.60 23.33
C ALA A 133 -5.03 23.56 22.59
N GLY A 134 -5.50 22.38 22.16
CA GLY A 134 -6.77 22.17 21.46
C GLY A 134 -6.75 22.54 19.97
N ARG A 135 -5.57 22.63 19.35
CA ARG A 135 -5.42 22.85 17.89
C ARG A 135 -5.38 21.51 17.18
N GLY A 136 -6.18 21.35 16.10
CA GLY A 136 -6.22 20.13 15.30
C GLY A 136 -4.95 19.93 14.47
N LEU A 137 -4.63 18.68 14.16
CA LEU A 137 -3.62 18.33 13.17
C LEU A 137 -4.18 18.67 11.78
N GLU A 138 -3.54 19.61 11.08
CA GLU A 138 -3.91 20.02 9.73
C GLU A 138 -2.67 20.27 8.87
N PRO A 139 -2.51 19.50 7.76
CA PRO A 139 -3.38 18.41 7.29
C PRO A 139 -3.31 17.16 8.18
N PRO A 140 -4.23 16.20 8.04
CA PRO A 140 -4.05 14.85 8.55
C PRO A 140 -2.75 14.25 7.98
N PHE A 141 -2.24 13.19 8.58
CA PHE A 141 -0.99 12.57 8.12
C PHE A 141 -1.15 11.06 8.03
N VAL A 142 -0.99 10.50 6.84
CA VAL A 142 -1.11 9.05 6.59
C VAL A 142 0.22 8.53 6.05
N TYR A 143 0.70 7.40 6.59
CA TYR A 143 1.91 6.76 6.11
C TYR A 143 1.83 5.24 6.22
N ARG A 144 2.72 4.55 5.51
CA ARG A 144 2.83 3.09 5.52
C ARG A 144 4.23 2.64 5.86
N PHE A 145 4.31 1.44 6.40
CA PHE A 145 5.55 0.69 6.54
C PHE A 145 5.26 -0.79 6.35
N ARG A 146 6.30 -1.59 6.11
CA ARG A 146 6.22 -3.04 6.03
C ARG A 146 6.90 -3.68 7.22
N VAL A 147 6.31 -4.73 7.74
CA VAL A 147 6.87 -5.54 8.83
C VAL A 147 7.98 -6.43 8.28
N GLU A 148 9.11 -6.50 8.98
CA GLU A 148 10.27 -7.31 8.58
C GLU A 148 9.88 -8.77 8.33
N THR A 149 10.51 -9.37 7.33
CA THR A 149 10.45 -10.81 7.04
C THR A 149 11.75 -11.47 7.46
N THR A 150 11.70 -12.78 7.70
CA THR A 150 12.92 -13.58 7.83
C THR A 150 13.45 -13.97 6.45
N ASP A 151 14.79 -14.10 6.34
CA ASP A 151 15.45 -14.48 5.09
C ASP A 151 14.87 -15.78 4.52
N GLY A 152 14.40 -15.72 3.30
CA GLY A 152 13.99 -16.88 2.50
C GLY A 152 15.12 -17.37 1.58
N THR A 153 15.01 -18.57 1.05
CA THR A 153 15.97 -19.14 0.08
C THR A 153 15.70 -18.68 -1.35
N GLY A 154 14.59 -17.98 -1.60
CA GLY A 154 14.13 -17.62 -2.95
C GLY A 154 13.68 -18.81 -3.81
N THR A 155 13.58 -20.02 -3.22
CA THR A 155 13.10 -21.22 -3.93
C THR A 155 11.69 -21.57 -3.50
N PHE A 156 10.84 -21.88 -4.46
CA PHE A 156 9.44 -22.24 -4.23
C PHE A 156 9.14 -23.64 -4.75
N ASP A 157 8.48 -24.43 -3.91
CA ASP A 157 7.95 -25.74 -4.30
C ASP A 157 6.41 -25.67 -4.40
N LYS A 158 5.86 -26.23 -5.48
CA LYS A 158 4.41 -26.37 -5.61
C LYS A 158 3.91 -27.46 -4.67
N VAL A 159 3.35 -27.08 -3.53
CA VAL A 159 2.84 -28.03 -2.52
C VAL A 159 1.39 -28.44 -2.77
N GLN A 160 0.57 -27.60 -3.41
CA GLN A 160 -0.87 -27.84 -3.60
C GLN A 160 -1.40 -27.21 -4.90
N THR A 161 -2.54 -27.72 -5.36
CA THR A 161 -3.44 -27.07 -6.31
C THR A 161 -4.85 -27.10 -5.73
N VAL A 162 -5.47 -25.94 -5.52
CA VAL A 162 -6.88 -25.84 -5.14
C VAL A 162 -7.72 -25.76 -6.42
N PRO A 163 -8.57 -26.78 -6.71
CA PRO A 163 -9.34 -26.83 -7.95
C PRO A 163 -10.54 -25.87 -7.93
N ALA A 164 -11.23 -25.80 -9.06
CA ALA A 164 -12.49 -25.04 -9.24
C ALA A 164 -12.36 -23.51 -9.17
N GLN A 165 -11.14 -22.97 -9.31
CA GLN A 165 -10.93 -21.54 -9.48
C GLN A 165 -10.85 -21.23 -10.99
N PHE A 166 -12.02 -20.91 -11.61
CA PHE A 166 -12.15 -20.77 -13.06
C PHE A 166 -11.73 -19.36 -13.52
N ASP A 167 -10.67 -19.28 -14.32
CA ASP A 167 -10.08 -18.02 -14.80
C ASP A 167 -9.84 -17.04 -13.65
N ALA A 168 -9.15 -17.50 -12.58
CA ALA A 168 -8.79 -16.66 -11.44
C ALA A 168 -7.91 -15.49 -11.92
N MET A 169 -8.37 -14.25 -11.72
CA MET A 169 -7.71 -13.03 -12.20
C MET A 169 -6.99 -12.27 -11.09
N ALA A 170 -7.44 -12.41 -9.84
CA ALA A 170 -6.85 -11.74 -8.69
C ALA A 170 -6.96 -12.63 -7.45
N LEU A 171 -6.03 -12.41 -6.53
CA LEU A 171 -6.02 -12.98 -5.20
C LEU A 171 -5.94 -11.86 -4.18
N ALA A 172 -6.59 -12.04 -3.03
CA ALA A 172 -6.35 -11.28 -1.82
C ALA A 172 -6.00 -12.25 -0.70
N ALA A 173 -5.12 -11.81 0.19
CA ALA A 173 -4.70 -12.55 1.37
C ALA A 173 -5.19 -11.83 2.63
N GLY A 174 -5.60 -12.59 3.65
CA GLY A 174 -6.04 -12.07 4.93
C GLY A 174 -6.39 -13.22 5.86
N ASP A 175 -6.37 -12.98 7.14
CA ASP A 175 -6.85 -13.91 8.16
C ASP A 175 -8.38 -13.71 8.29
N TRP A 176 -9.15 -14.54 7.52
CA TRP A 176 -10.60 -14.34 7.39
C TRP A 176 -11.41 -14.84 8.58
N ASP A 177 -10.86 -15.75 9.39
CA ASP A 177 -11.57 -16.34 10.55
C ASP A 177 -10.88 -16.11 11.88
N ARG A 178 -9.84 -15.27 11.89
CA ARG A 178 -9.08 -14.87 13.07
C ARG A 178 -8.40 -16.04 13.79
N ASP A 179 -8.01 -17.05 13.04
CA ASP A 179 -7.30 -18.22 13.61
C ASP A 179 -5.76 -18.00 13.66
N GLY A 180 -5.27 -16.89 13.12
CA GLY A 180 -3.85 -16.52 13.04
C GLY A 180 -3.13 -17.06 11.81
N HIS A 181 -3.87 -17.62 10.85
CA HIS A 181 -3.32 -18.13 9.59
C HIS A 181 -3.84 -17.32 8.42
N VAL A 182 -2.95 -16.89 7.55
CA VAL A 182 -3.33 -16.10 6.37
C VAL A 182 -4.02 -17.02 5.36
N ASP A 183 -5.26 -16.67 5.03
CA ASP A 183 -6.12 -17.28 4.05
C ASP A 183 -6.04 -16.61 2.68
N LEU A 184 -6.77 -17.12 1.70
CA LEU A 184 -6.85 -16.54 0.36
C LEU A 184 -8.31 -16.37 -0.10
N ALA A 185 -8.55 -15.28 -0.83
CA ALA A 185 -9.75 -15.13 -1.64
C ALA A 185 -9.35 -15.05 -3.11
N ALA A 186 -10.10 -15.70 -4.00
CA ALA A 186 -9.82 -15.77 -5.43
C ALA A 186 -10.96 -15.16 -6.25
N ALA A 187 -10.67 -14.12 -7.03
CA ALA A 187 -11.61 -13.52 -7.98
C ALA A 187 -11.66 -14.36 -9.26
N ASN A 188 -12.73 -15.13 -9.41
CA ASN A 188 -12.94 -16.08 -10.49
C ASN A 188 -13.73 -15.44 -11.63
N PHE A 189 -13.04 -14.87 -12.61
CA PHE A 189 -13.67 -14.21 -13.77
C PHE A 189 -14.59 -15.18 -14.55
N GLY A 190 -14.13 -16.40 -14.79
CA GLY A 190 -14.85 -17.38 -15.58
C GLY A 190 -16.11 -17.92 -14.91
N SER A 191 -16.15 -18.01 -13.58
CA SER A 191 -17.36 -18.44 -12.84
C SER A 191 -18.17 -17.28 -12.27
N SER A 192 -17.72 -16.03 -12.45
CA SER A 192 -18.38 -14.85 -11.90
C SER A 192 -18.61 -14.96 -10.38
N SER A 193 -17.57 -15.36 -9.65
CA SER A 193 -17.62 -15.58 -8.21
C SER A 193 -16.31 -15.21 -7.54
N VAL A 194 -16.34 -15.01 -6.22
CA VAL A 194 -15.15 -15.00 -5.36
C VAL A 194 -15.14 -16.31 -4.57
N GLY A 195 -14.05 -17.08 -4.68
CA GLY A 195 -13.83 -18.28 -3.89
C GLY A 195 -13.07 -17.94 -2.62
N ILE A 196 -13.51 -18.47 -1.46
CA ILE A 196 -12.84 -18.31 -0.17
C ILE A 196 -12.10 -19.60 0.16
N LEU A 197 -10.80 -19.49 0.42
CA LEU A 197 -9.86 -20.60 0.60
C LEU A 197 -9.21 -20.45 1.98
N MET A 198 -9.61 -21.32 2.92
CA MET A 198 -9.09 -21.31 4.29
C MET A 198 -7.81 -22.12 4.40
N ASN A 199 -6.83 -21.59 5.10
CA ASN A 199 -5.55 -22.22 5.43
C ASN A 199 -5.68 -22.96 6.77
N ASP A 200 -5.15 -24.17 6.87
CA ASP A 200 -5.16 -24.98 8.10
C ASP A 200 -3.93 -24.75 9.00
N GLY A 201 -3.15 -23.69 8.74
CA GLY A 201 -1.91 -23.37 9.44
C GLY A 201 -0.71 -24.21 9.02
N THR A 202 -0.89 -25.18 8.13
CA THR A 202 0.22 -25.96 7.54
C THR A 202 0.57 -25.54 6.12
N GLY A 203 -0.13 -24.49 5.59
CA GLY A 203 -0.05 -24.08 4.20
C GLY A 203 -0.91 -24.92 3.27
N SER A 204 -1.86 -25.70 3.83
CA SER A 204 -2.86 -26.46 3.07
C SER A 204 -4.17 -25.70 3.02
N PHE A 205 -4.65 -25.40 1.81
CA PHE A 205 -5.85 -24.61 1.59
C PHE A 205 -7.05 -25.46 1.19
N SER A 206 -8.21 -25.15 1.74
CA SER A 206 -9.49 -25.75 1.35
C SER A 206 -10.52 -24.67 1.04
N GLN A 207 -11.34 -24.89 0.01
CA GLN A 207 -12.43 -23.95 -0.28
C GLN A 207 -13.54 -24.09 0.77
N SER A 208 -13.78 -23.04 1.55
CA SER A 208 -14.83 -22.98 2.57
C SER A 208 -16.15 -22.41 2.02
N GLY A 209 -16.06 -21.48 1.04
CA GLY A 209 -17.22 -20.77 0.52
C GLY A 209 -17.01 -20.21 -0.88
N SER A 210 -18.07 -19.59 -1.39
CA SER A 210 -18.01 -18.82 -2.64
C SER A 210 -19.12 -17.76 -2.65
N VAL A 211 -18.75 -16.52 -3.01
CA VAL A 211 -19.71 -15.42 -3.20
C VAL A 211 -19.99 -15.29 -4.70
N ALA A 212 -21.21 -15.63 -5.09
CA ALA A 212 -21.64 -15.58 -6.49
C ALA A 212 -21.97 -14.17 -6.98
N MET A 213 -22.25 -14.03 -8.28
CA MET A 213 -22.65 -12.80 -8.97
C MET A 213 -21.59 -11.70 -9.01
N GLN A 214 -20.31 -12.07 -8.89
CA GLN A 214 -19.18 -11.16 -9.10
C GLN A 214 -18.82 -11.19 -10.60
N ILE A 215 -19.65 -10.54 -11.43
CA ILE A 215 -19.62 -10.69 -12.89
C ILE A 215 -18.38 -10.03 -13.48
N GLY A 216 -17.45 -10.86 -13.96
CA GLY A 216 -16.18 -10.40 -14.51
C GLY A 216 -15.27 -9.79 -13.45
N ALA A 217 -15.16 -10.44 -12.29
CA ALA A 217 -14.23 -10.02 -11.23
C ALA A 217 -12.80 -10.01 -11.74
N THR A 218 -12.13 -8.84 -11.71
CA THR A 218 -10.79 -8.62 -12.27
C THR A 218 -9.76 -8.22 -11.24
N ALA A 219 -10.18 -7.57 -10.18
CA ALA A 219 -9.32 -7.15 -9.07
C ALA A 219 -10.08 -7.27 -7.76
N MET A 220 -9.32 -7.44 -6.69
CA MET A 220 -9.85 -7.57 -5.35
C MET A 220 -8.82 -7.05 -4.36
N VAL A 221 -9.30 -6.37 -3.32
CA VAL A 221 -8.48 -5.87 -2.21
C VAL A 221 -9.18 -6.15 -0.89
N ALA A 222 -8.39 -6.40 0.15
CA ALA A 222 -8.87 -6.60 1.51
C ALA A 222 -8.79 -5.28 2.31
N GLY A 223 -9.63 -5.14 3.33
CA GLY A 223 -9.63 -4.06 4.29
C GLY A 223 -10.79 -4.21 5.25
N ASP A 224 -10.69 -3.68 6.45
CA ASP A 224 -11.79 -3.56 7.40
C ASP A 224 -12.62 -2.33 7.01
N TRP A 225 -13.70 -2.57 6.23
CA TRP A 225 -14.48 -1.47 5.62
C TRP A 225 -15.53 -0.89 6.56
N ASP A 226 -15.99 -1.65 7.56
CA ASP A 226 -17.06 -1.20 8.47
C ASP A 226 -16.60 -0.96 9.91
N GLY A 227 -15.31 -1.16 10.17
CA GLY A 227 -14.66 -0.85 11.45
C GLY A 227 -14.98 -1.86 12.55
N ASP A 228 -15.43 -3.08 12.19
CA ASP A 228 -15.76 -4.14 13.15
C ASP A 228 -14.54 -5.00 13.55
N GLY A 229 -13.41 -4.79 12.85
CA GLY A 229 -12.13 -5.46 13.05
C GLY A 229 -11.98 -6.74 12.25
N ASP A 230 -12.96 -7.16 11.46
CA ASP A 230 -12.85 -8.27 10.52
C ASP A 230 -12.38 -7.75 9.16
N LEU A 231 -11.53 -8.52 8.48
CA LEU A 231 -11.15 -8.17 7.11
C LEU A 231 -12.26 -8.51 6.13
N ASP A 232 -12.66 -7.52 5.36
CA ASP A 232 -13.62 -7.57 4.29
C ASP A 232 -12.96 -7.59 2.91
N LEU A 233 -13.75 -7.63 1.83
CA LEU A 233 -13.27 -7.61 0.46
C LEU A 233 -13.99 -6.56 -0.39
N ALA A 234 -13.24 -5.78 -1.17
CA ALA A 234 -13.76 -5.00 -2.27
C ALA A 234 -13.40 -5.67 -3.60
N VAL A 235 -14.39 -5.86 -4.49
CA VAL A 235 -14.25 -6.60 -5.74
C VAL A 235 -14.58 -5.71 -6.93
N ALA A 236 -13.64 -5.52 -7.84
CA ALA A 236 -13.88 -4.84 -9.11
C ALA A 236 -14.54 -5.80 -10.10
N ASN A 237 -15.80 -5.56 -10.39
CA ASN A 237 -16.62 -6.33 -11.30
C ASN A 237 -16.64 -5.66 -12.69
N PHE A 238 -15.62 -5.94 -13.51
CA PHE A 238 -15.46 -5.39 -14.85
C PHE A 238 -16.71 -5.61 -15.72
N GLY A 239 -17.26 -6.83 -15.69
CA GLY A 239 -18.43 -7.21 -16.47
C GLY A 239 -19.74 -6.57 -15.99
N ALA A 240 -19.86 -6.31 -14.69
CA ALA A 240 -21.02 -5.63 -14.10
C ALA A 240 -20.87 -4.11 -14.05
N ASN A 241 -19.70 -3.54 -14.36
CA ASN A 241 -19.41 -2.12 -14.22
C ASN A 241 -19.68 -1.59 -12.80
N SER A 242 -19.19 -2.31 -11.80
CA SER A 242 -19.41 -1.99 -10.39
C SER A 242 -18.23 -2.43 -9.53
N VAL A 243 -18.19 -1.90 -8.30
CA VAL A 243 -17.39 -2.45 -7.20
C VAL A 243 -18.36 -3.01 -6.17
N ALA A 244 -18.18 -4.27 -5.80
CA ALA A 244 -18.94 -4.92 -4.73
C ALA A 244 -18.12 -4.92 -3.44
N LEU A 245 -18.73 -4.56 -2.32
CA LEU A 245 -18.21 -4.66 -0.98
C LEU A 245 -18.79 -5.93 -0.35
N LEU A 246 -17.92 -6.85 0.04
CA LEU A 246 -18.28 -8.12 0.67
C LEU A 246 -17.86 -8.04 2.13
N THR A 247 -18.81 -7.98 3.04
CA THR A 247 -18.51 -8.03 4.48
C THR A 247 -18.34 -9.46 4.95
N ASN A 248 -17.38 -9.65 5.82
CA ASN A 248 -17.08 -10.87 6.56
C ASN A 248 -17.78 -10.82 7.93
N ASP A 249 -18.10 -11.95 8.50
CA ASP A 249 -18.69 -12.05 9.84
C ASP A 249 -17.69 -12.50 10.92
N GLY A 250 -16.40 -12.44 10.59
CA GLY A 250 -15.30 -12.89 11.46
C GLY A 250 -15.13 -14.41 11.52
N SER A 251 -15.85 -15.15 10.71
CA SER A 251 -15.71 -16.61 10.59
C SER A 251 -15.35 -17.06 9.15
N GLY A 252 -14.95 -16.11 8.28
CA GLY A 252 -14.70 -16.37 6.87
C GLY A 252 -15.96 -16.52 6.02
N LEU A 253 -17.12 -16.13 6.54
CA LEU A 253 -18.37 -16.14 5.78
C LEU A 253 -18.65 -14.75 5.21
N PHE A 254 -18.49 -14.59 3.90
CA PHE A 254 -18.68 -13.34 3.19
C PHE A 254 -20.06 -13.18 2.58
N SER A 255 -20.61 -11.97 2.66
CA SER A 255 -21.84 -11.58 2.00
C SER A 255 -21.71 -10.22 1.31
N VAL A 256 -22.48 -9.98 0.21
CA VAL A 256 -22.52 -8.68 -0.45
C VAL A 256 -23.28 -7.68 0.43
N ALA A 257 -22.58 -6.71 1.01
CA ALA A 257 -23.19 -5.66 1.83
C ALA A 257 -23.59 -4.45 1.00
N HIS A 258 -22.74 -4.04 0.06
CA HIS A 258 -22.95 -2.84 -0.74
C HIS A 258 -22.41 -3.05 -2.17
N THR A 259 -22.93 -2.25 -3.14
CA THR A 259 -22.43 -2.25 -4.52
C THR A 259 -22.43 -0.82 -5.05
N VAL A 260 -21.25 -0.34 -5.43
CA VAL A 260 -21.09 0.96 -6.09
C VAL A 260 -21.16 0.77 -7.59
N SER A 261 -22.30 1.13 -8.17
CA SER A 261 -22.54 1.03 -9.63
C SER A 261 -21.88 2.16 -10.41
N GLY A 262 -21.80 2.03 -11.74
CA GLY A 262 -21.29 3.05 -12.63
C GLY A 262 -19.76 3.06 -12.76
N GLN A 263 -19.08 2.06 -12.24
CA GLN A 263 -17.63 1.88 -12.38
C GLN A 263 -17.34 1.18 -13.71
N LEU A 264 -17.41 1.93 -14.82
CA LEU A 264 -17.38 1.38 -16.18
C LEU A 264 -16.04 0.72 -16.51
N GLY A 265 -16.06 -0.62 -16.61
CA GLY A 265 -14.86 -1.41 -16.86
C GLY A 265 -13.88 -1.34 -15.70
N ALA A 266 -14.37 -1.44 -14.45
CA ALA A 266 -13.55 -1.49 -13.25
C ALA A 266 -12.50 -2.60 -13.37
N LYS A 267 -11.21 -2.24 -13.33
CA LYS A 267 -10.11 -3.15 -13.70
C LYS A 267 -9.06 -3.32 -12.61
N SER A 268 -8.83 -2.28 -11.82
CA SER A 268 -7.88 -2.28 -10.71
C SER A 268 -8.45 -1.46 -9.56
N LEU A 269 -8.07 -1.82 -8.35
CA LEU A 269 -8.40 -1.15 -7.11
C LEU A 269 -7.09 -0.76 -6.40
N ALA A 270 -7.11 0.38 -5.71
CA ALA A 270 -6.11 0.73 -4.71
C ALA A 270 -6.83 1.16 -3.44
N VAL A 271 -6.22 0.87 -2.30
CA VAL A 271 -6.73 1.16 -0.95
C VAL A 271 -5.91 2.29 -0.36
N GLY A 272 -6.49 3.08 0.50
CA GLY A 272 -5.84 4.09 1.33
C GLY A 272 -6.86 4.99 2.00
N ASP A 273 -6.48 5.59 3.11
CA ASP A 273 -7.23 6.68 3.74
C ASP A 273 -6.93 7.97 2.94
N TRP A 274 -7.83 8.30 1.97
CA TRP A 274 -7.58 9.40 1.04
C TRP A 274 -7.91 10.77 1.59
N ASP A 275 -8.74 10.87 2.63
CA ASP A 275 -9.13 12.15 3.22
C ASP A 275 -8.69 12.31 4.68
N GLY A 276 -7.94 11.36 5.20
CA GLY A 276 -7.30 11.43 6.51
C GLY A 276 -8.29 11.32 7.66
N ASP A 277 -9.46 10.68 7.44
CA ASP A 277 -10.48 10.50 8.48
C ASP A 277 -10.29 9.22 9.30
N GLY A 278 -9.40 8.32 8.87
CA GLY A 278 -9.04 7.07 9.53
C GLY A 278 -9.80 5.85 9.01
N ASP A 279 -10.69 6.02 8.06
CA ASP A 279 -11.42 4.95 7.41
C ASP A 279 -10.77 4.63 6.06
N LEU A 280 -10.63 3.34 5.73
CA LEU A 280 -10.03 2.95 4.45
C LEU A 280 -10.99 3.24 3.29
N ASP A 281 -10.47 3.86 2.25
CA ASP A 281 -11.15 4.25 1.03
C ASP A 281 -10.69 3.44 -0.18
N LEU A 282 -11.32 3.65 -1.34
CA LEU A 282 -10.98 2.98 -2.59
C LEU A 282 -10.74 3.95 -3.74
N ALA A 283 -9.70 3.66 -4.54
CA ALA A 283 -9.56 4.21 -5.88
C ALA A 283 -9.82 3.11 -6.92
N VAL A 284 -10.56 3.44 -7.97
CA VAL A 284 -11.01 2.48 -9.00
C VAL A 284 -10.54 2.91 -10.38
N ALA A 285 -9.74 2.07 -11.04
CA ALA A 285 -9.38 2.27 -12.45
C ALA A 285 -10.55 1.85 -13.35
N ASN A 286 -11.23 2.82 -13.92
CA ASN A 286 -12.38 2.65 -14.80
C ASN A 286 -11.95 2.70 -16.28
N SER A 287 -11.51 1.55 -16.82
CA SER A 287 -10.96 1.47 -18.17
C SER A 287 -11.98 1.83 -19.26
N GLY A 288 -13.27 1.54 -19.02
CA GLY A 288 -14.35 1.84 -19.95
C GLY A 288 -14.75 3.32 -20.00
N SER A 289 -14.50 4.08 -18.93
CA SER A 289 -14.75 5.53 -18.89
C SER A 289 -13.48 6.39 -18.99
N ASN A 290 -12.30 5.77 -19.12
CA ASN A 290 -11.02 6.48 -19.15
C ASN A 290 -10.82 7.41 -17.94
N SER A 291 -11.07 6.89 -16.74
CA SER A 291 -11.02 7.68 -15.51
C SER A 291 -10.58 6.82 -14.31
N VAL A 292 -10.17 7.50 -13.25
CA VAL A 292 -10.05 6.94 -11.90
C VAL A 292 -11.14 7.54 -11.04
N ALA A 293 -11.95 6.71 -10.39
CA ALA A 293 -12.94 7.13 -9.41
C ALA A 293 -12.37 6.99 -8.01
N ILE A 294 -12.60 7.98 -7.16
CA ILE A 294 -12.29 7.95 -5.73
C ILE A 294 -13.61 7.71 -4.99
N LEU A 295 -13.64 6.63 -4.24
CA LEU A 295 -14.80 6.21 -3.45
C LEU A 295 -14.44 6.39 -1.98
N LEU A 296 -15.06 7.36 -1.32
CA LEU A 296 -14.88 7.56 0.11
C LEU A 296 -15.84 6.68 0.91
N ASN A 297 -15.30 6.05 1.92
CA ASN A 297 -16.01 5.29 2.93
C ASN A 297 -16.53 6.24 4.03
N ASN A 298 -17.48 5.81 4.78
CA ASN A 298 -18.02 6.56 5.94
C ASN A 298 -17.76 5.85 7.28
N GLY A 299 -16.83 4.91 7.32
CA GLY A 299 -16.49 4.10 8.47
C GLY A 299 -17.52 3.03 8.84
N ALA A 300 -18.51 2.81 7.98
CA ALA A 300 -19.54 1.77 8.16
C ALA A 300 -19.76 0.96 6.85
N GLY A 301 -18.72 0.82 6.03
CA GLY A 301 -18.76 0.07 4.77
C GLY A 301 -19.63 0.68 3.67
N LEU A 302 -20.07 1.93 3.81
CA LEU A 302 -20.88 2.60 2.79
C LEU A 302 -20.00 3.55 1.97
N PHE A 303 -19.70 3.14 0.75
CA PHE A 303 -18.89 3.90 -0.17
C PHE A 303 -19.71 4.78 -1.12
N SER A 304 -19.24 5.99 -1.35
CA SER A 304 -19.80 6.91 -2.32
C SER A 304 -18.73 7.44 -3.27
N VAL A 305 -19.09 7.70 -4.53
CA VAL A 305 -18.17 8.34 -5.49
C VAL A 305 -18.00 9.81 -5.11
N ALA A 306 -16.88 10.15 -4.49
CA ALA A 306 -16.58 11.51 -4.10
C ALA A 306 -16.02 12.32 -5.26
N ARG A 307 -15.16 11.69 -6.08
CA ARG A 307 -14.44 12.34 -7.19
C ARG A 307 -14.24 11.38 -8.37
N THR A 308 -14.00 11.98 -9.54
CA THR A 308 -13.56 11.24 -10.73
C THR A 308 -12.48 12.05 -11.44
N VAL A 309 -11.30 11.44 -11.57
CA VAL A 309 -10.15 12.00 -12.31
C VAL A 309 -10.22 11.50 -13.74
N SER A 310 -10.67 12.35 -14.65
CA SER A 310 -10.83 12.03 -16.07
C SER A 310 -9.50 12.09 -16.83
N GLY A 311 -9.48 11.54 -18.06
CA GLY A 311 -8.30 11.61 -18.95
C GLY A 311 -7.29 10.47 -18.75
N GLN A 312 -7.60 9.50 -17.90
CA GLN A 312 -6.79 8.32 -17.69
C GLN A 312 -7.13 7.27 -18.77
N GLN A 313 -6.40 7.29 -19.90
CA GLN A 313 -6.76 6.48 -21.07
C GLN A 313 -6.55 4.98 -20.87
N ASN A 314 -7.66 4.23 -20.78
CA ASN A 314 -7.70 2.79 -20.52
C ASN A 314 -6.80 2.43 -19.32
N PRO A 315 -7.07 3.00 -18.11
CA PRO A 315 -6.25 2.71 -16.95
C PRO A 315 -6.31 1.21 -16.63
N ALA A 316 -5.15 0.58 -16.46
CA ALA A 316 -5.01 -0.86 -16.31
C ALA A 316 -4.63 -1.28 -14.89
N ALA A 317 -3.86 -0.45 -14.20
CA ALA A 317 -3.41 -0.69 -12.83
C ALA A 317 -3.31 0.62 -12.05
N LEU A 318 -3.50 0.53 -10.75
CA LEU A 318 -3.29 1.58 -9.74
C LEU A 318 -2.34 1.06 -8.68
N VAL A 319 -1.53 1.95 -8.15
CA VAL A 319 -0.79 1.75 -6.90
C VAL A 319 -0.77 3.05 -6.12
N SER A 320 -0.86 2.96 -4.81
CA SER A 320 -0.83 4.09 -3.88
C SER A 320 0.53 4.20 -3.19
N GLY A 321 0.90 5.42 -2.83
CA GLY A 321 2.10 5.74 -2.07
C GLY A 321 2.18 7.25 -1.85
N ASP A 322 2.87 7.68 -0.82
CA ASP A 322 3.23 9.09 -0.62
C ASP A 322 4.44 9.38 -1.53
N TRP A 323 4.16 9.93 -2.73
CA TRP A 323 5.21 10.15 -3.74
C TRP A 323 6.03 11.42 -3.54
N ASP A 324 5.53 12.37 -2.77
CA ASP A 324 6.24 13.64 -2.57
C ASP A 324 6.55 13.99 -1.11
N GLY A 325 6.31 13.03 -0.20
CA GLY A 325 6.72 13.14 1.19
C GLY A 325 5.89 14.13 2.00
N ASP A 326 4.66 14.48 1.54
CA ASP A 326 3.81 15.44 2.23
C ASP A 326 2.88 14.82 3.29
N GLY A 327 2.85 13.48 3.37
CA GLY A 327 2.08 12.72 4.33
C GLY A 327 0.67 12.36 3.87
N ASP A 328 0.32 12.69 2.63
CA ASP A 328 -0.94 12.30 2.01
C ASP A 328 -0.66 11.18 0.99
N LEU A 329 -1.48 10.12 0.99
CA LEU A 329 -1.31 9.06 0.00
C LEU A 329 -1.76 9.52 -1.38
N ASP A 330 -0.89 9.31 -2.37
CA ASP A 330 -1.08 9.62 -3.78
C ASP A 330 -1.38 8.37 -4.61
N LEU A 331 -1.59 8.52 -5.93
CA LEU A 331 -1.82 7.40 -6.85
C LEU A 331 -0.90 7.48 -8.07
N ALA A 332 -0.34 6.33 -8.45
CA ALA A 332 0.21 6.12 -9.78
C ALA A 332 -0.74 5.27 -10.62
N VAL A 333 -0.94 5.67 -11.88
CA VAL A 333 -1.91 5.07 -12.82
C VAL A 333 -1.22 4.58 -14.06
N ALA A 334 -1.24 3.27 -14.32
CA ALA A 334 -0.80 2.71 -15.58
C ALA A 334 -1.85 2.95 -16.67
N ASN A 335 -1.64 3.93 -17.52
CA ASN A 335 -2.50 4.29 -18.64
C ASN A 335 -2.12 3.47 -19.89
N PHE A 336 -2.64 2.24 -19.97
CA PHE A 336 -2.38 1.32 -21.09
C PHE A 336 -2.63 1.98 -22.46
N GLY A 337 -3.75 2.72 -22.59
CA GLY A 337 -4.13 3.34 -23.86
C GLY A 337 -3.28 4.55 -24.26
N ALA A 338 -2.67 5.24 -23.29
CA ALA A 338 -1.80 6.39 -23.52
C ALA A 338 -0.32 6.03 -23.53
N ASN A 339 0.06 4.79 -23.22
CA ASN A 339 1.46 4.35 -23.08
C ASN A 339 2.25 5.23 -22.10
N GLN A 340 1.68 5.51 -20.94
CA GLN A 340 2.29 6.34 -19.89
C GLN A 340 1.85 5.90 -18.50
N VAL A 341 2.61 6.27 -17.49
CA VAL A 341 2.19 6.30 -16.10
C VAL A 341 1.83 7.72 -15.74
N ALA A 342 0.66 7.95 -15.16
CA ALA A 342 0.27 9.25 -14.60
C ALA A 342 0.42 9.22 -13.09
N ILE A 343 0.93 10.32 -12.52
CA ILE A 343 1.01 10.55 -11.08
C ILE A 343 -0.12 11.50 -10.71
N LEU A 344 -0.99 11.05 -9.81
CA LEU A 344 -2.12 11.81 -9.29
C LEU A 344 -1.80 12.19 -7.85
N LYS A 345 -1.54 13.47 -7.61
CA LYS A 345 -1.28 13.99 -6.26
C LYS A 345 -2.60 14.26 -5.55
N ASN A 346 -2.70 13.77 -4.32
CA ASN A 346 -3.75 14.07 -3.36
C ASN A 346 -3.42 15.39 -2.62
N ASN A 347 -4.37 15.92 -1.91
CA ASN A 347 -4.22 17.10 -1.05
C ASN A 347 -4.66 16.84 0.40
N GLY A 348 -4.70 15.57 0.82
CA GLY A 348 -5.14 15.14 2.14
C GLY A 348 -6.64 15.24 2.40
N ALA A 349 -7.43 15.52 1.38
CA ALA A 349 -8.90 15.60 1.46
C ALA A 349 -9.57 14.83 0.31
N GLY A 350 -8.94 13.78 -0.20
CA GLY A 350 -9.44 12.96 -1.30
C GLY A 350 -9.55 13.69 -2.64
N VAL A 351 -8.85 14.84 -2.82
CA VAL A 351 -8.89 15.61 -4.08
C VAL A 351 -7.62 15.40 -4.86
N PHE A 352 -7.71 14.59 -5.90
CA PHE A 352 -6.60 14.22 -6.75
C PHE A 352 -6.47 15.10 -7.99
N THR A 353 -5.24 15.50 -8.30
CA THR A 353 -4.87 16.23 -9.52
C THR A 353 -3.74 15.53 -10.24
N VAL A 354 -3.69 15.62 -11.59
CA VAL A 354 -2.58 15.07 -12.37
C VAL A 354 -1.36 15.97 -12.14
N ALA A 355 -0.38 15.50 -11.39
CA ALA A 355 0.87 16.19 -11.10
C ALA A 355 1.91 15.99 -12.20
N GLY A 356 1.95 14.81 -12.81
CA GLY A 356 2.92 14.49 -13.84
C GLY A 356 2.55 13.25 -14.66
N THR A 357 3.31 13.00 -15.73
CA THR A 357 3.21 11.78 -16.52
C THR A 357 4.59 11.32 -16.99
N VAL A 358 4.84 10.02 -16.92
CA VAL A 358 6.04 9.39 -17.48
C VAL A 358 5.67 8.67 -18.76
N SER A 359 6.04 9.24 -19.90
CA SER A 359 5.75 8.70 -21.23
C SER A 359 6.66 7.53 -21.59
N GLY A 360 6.31 6.78 -22.65
CA GLY A 360 7.12 5.66 -23.16
C GLY A 360 6.85 4.33 -22.46
N GLN A 361 5.88 4.26 -21.56
CA GLN A 361 5.46 3.05 -20.87
C GLN A 361 4.48 2.26 -21.76
N THR A 362 5.00 1.64 -22.82
CA THR A 362 4.19 1.05 -23.90
C THR A 362 3.38 -0.15 -23.42
N GLY A 363 2.06 0.02 -23.38
CA GLY A 363 1.14 -1.00 -22.89
C GLY A 363 1.33 -1.29 -21.41
N ALA A 364 1.48 -0.27 -20.57
CA ALA A 364 1.61 -0.43 -19.11
C ALA A 364 0.40 -1.20 -18.54
N THR A 365 0.63 -2.36 -17.93
CA THR A 365 -0.40 -3.29 -17.44
C THR A 365 -0.40 -3.47 -15.93
N ALA A 366 0.76 -3.36 -15.29
CA ALA A 366 0.91 -3.51 -13.85
C ALA A 366 1.91 -2.50 -13.31
N LEU A 367 1.74 -2.13 -12.06
CA LEU A 367 2.60 -1.27 -11.28
C LEU A 367 2.90 -1.94 -9.94
N VAL A 368 4.08 -1.74 -9.42
CA VAL A 368 4.42 -2.02 -8.02
C VAL A 368 5.34 -0.93 -7.51
N ALA A 369 5.11 -0.51 -6.27
CA ALA A 369 5.92 0.48 -5.56
C ALA A 369 7.01 -0.21 -4.73
N GLY A 370 8.12 0.48 -4.54
CA GLY A 370 9.23 0.06 -3.69
C GLY A 370 10.38 1.04 -3.78
N ASP A 371 11.18 1.13 -2.74
CA ASP A 371 12.44 1.86 -2.76
C ASP A 371 13.50 0.97 -3.44
N TRP A 372 13.72 1.20 -4.75
CA TRP A 372 14.59 0.33 -5.57
C TRP A 372 16.07 0.72 -5.53
N ASP A 373 16.40 1.96 -5.16
CA ASP A 373 17.77 2.45 -5.10
C ASP A 373 18.27 2.72 -3.68
N GLY A 374 17.39 2.60 -2.68
CA GLY A 374 17.74 2.71 -1.26
C GLY A 374 17.89 4.14 -0.76
N ASP A 375 17.29 5.10 -1.46
CA ASP A 375 17.36 6.52 -1.07
C ASP A 375 16.26 6.95 -0.07
N GLY A 376 15.27 6.07 0.16
CA GLY A 376 14.15 6.26 1.11
C GLY A 376 12.89 6.80 0.47
N ASP A 377 12.92 7.16 -0.81
CA ASP A 377 11.77 7.58 -1.58
C ASP A 377 11.12 6.37 -2.29
N LEU A 378 9.80 6.35 -2.40
CA LEU A 378 9.13 5.26 -3.13
C LEU A 378 9.24 5.46 -4.64
N ASP A 379 9.72 4.42 -5.32
CA ASP A 379 9.84 4.31 -6.76
C ASP A 379 8.75 3.43 -7.37
N LEU A 380 8.74 3.29 -8.69
CA LEU A 380 7.79 2.45 -9.43
C LEU A 380 8.49 1.47 -10.36
N ALA A 381 8.08 0.20 -10.31
CA ALA A 381 8.32 -0.74 -11.39
C ALA A 381 7.05 -0.89 -12.25
N VAL A 382 7.23 -0.83 -13.58
CA VAL A 382 6.16 -0.80 -14.57
C VAL A 382 6.27 -1.98 -15.51
N ALA A 383 5.24 -2.82 -15.56
CA ALA A 383 5.11 -3.88 -16.56
C ALA A 383 4.67 -3.28 -17.90
N ASN A 384 5.58 -3.19 -18.85
CA ASN A 384 5.33 -2.71 -20.20
C ASN A 384 5.04 -3.87 -21.15
N PHE A 385 3.78 -4.36 -21.13
CA PHE A 385 3.32 -5.49 -21.92
C PHE A 385 3.63 -5.34 -23.43
N GLY A 386 3.38 -4.15 -23.98
CA GLY A 386 3.59 -3.87 -25.41
C GLY A 386 5.06 -3.72 -25.79
N ALA A 387 5.93 -3.36 -24.86
CA ALA A 387 7.37 -3.23 -25.09
C ALA A 387 8.17 -4.48 -24.66
N ASN A 388 7.52 -5.49 -24.08
CA ASN A 388 8.20 -6.69 -23.56
C ASN A 388 9.33 -6.38 -22.57
N GLN A 389 9.10 -5.48 -21.62
CA GLN A 389 10.08 -5.08 -20.64
C GLN A 389 9.42 -4.65 -19.32
N VAL A 390 10.19 -4.67 -18.25
CA VAL A 390 9.89 -3.95 -17.02
C VAL A 390 10.72 -2.67 -17.02
N ALA A 391 10.10 -1.52 -16.73
CA ALA A 391 10.79 -0.26 -16.53
C ALA A 391 10.85 0.06 -15.03
N ILE A 392 11.97 0.60 -14.58
CA ILE A 392 12.13 1.18 -13.23
C ILE A 392 12.07 2.70 -13.39
N LEU A 393 11.17 3.33 -12.64
CA LEU A 393 10.99 4.76 -12.59
C LEU A 393 11.43 5.23 -11.20
N GLU A 394 12.57 5.90 -11.13
CA GLU A 394 13.08 6.53 -9.90
C GLU A 394 12.34 7.82 -9.63
N ASN A 395 11.94 8.00 -8.39
CA ASN A 395 11.38 9.20 -7.80
C ASN A 395 12.51 10.06 -7.22
N ASN A 396 12.29 11.32 -7.07
CA ASN A 396 13.25 12.25 -6.46
C ASN A 396 12.77 12.82 -5.12
N GLY A 397 11.83 12.12 -4.46
CA GLY A 397 11.21 12.55 -3.21
C GLY A 397 10.26 13.76 -3.32
N ALA A 398 9.95 14.18 -4.53
CA ALA A 398 8.99 15.26 -4.80
C ALA A 398 7.93 14.87 -5.84
N GLY A 399 7.67 13.56 -6.00
CA GLY A 399 6.70 13.01 -6.95
C GLY A 399 7.11 13.16 -8.41
N ILE A 400 8.38 13.43 -8.71
CA ILE A 400 8.90 13.56 -10.08
C ILE A 400 9.67 12.30 -10.45
N PHE A 401 9.07 11.51 -11.34
CA PHE A 401 9.62 10.24 -11.77
C PHE A 401 10.40 10.33 -13.07
N THR A 402 11.52 9.63 -13.13
CA THR A 402 12.35 9.46 -14.34
C THR A 402 12.61 7.98 -14.62
N VAL A 403 12.78 7.61 -15.90
CA VAL A 403 13.15 6.24 -16.25
C VAL A 403 14.62 6.02 -15.91
N ALA A 404 14.90 5.25 -14.87
CA ALA A 404 16.26 4.90 -14.45
C ALA A 404 16.81 3.72 -15.24
N GLY A 405 15.96 2.73 -15.52
CA GLY A 405 16.39 1.51 -16.24
C GLY A 405 15.25 0.72 -16.83
N THR A 406 15.62 -0.27 -17.64
CA THR A 406 14.66 -1.23 -18.18
C THR A 406 15.25 -2.64 -18.21
N VAL A 407 14.44 -3.64 -17.87
CA VAL A 407 14.77 -5.05 -17.98
C VAL A 407 14.02 -5.63 -19.19
N ALA A 408 14.75 -5.82 -20.28
CA ALA A 408 14.19 -6.35 -21.53
C ALA A 408 13.98 -7.86 -21.48
N GLY A 409 13.22 -8.39 -22.45
CA GLY A 409 12.96 -9.83 -22.60
C GLY A 409 11.77 -10.35 -21.79
N GLN A 410 11.03 -9.47 -21.13
CA GLN A 410 9.82 -9.80 -20.37
C GLN A 410 8.60 -9.92 -21.30
N VAL A 411 8.44 -11.11 -21.92
CA VAL A 411 7.47 -11.28 -23.03
C VAL A 411 6.02 -11.18 -22.58
N ASN A 412 5.33 -10.11 -23.00
CA ASN A 412 3.97 -9.79 -22.59
C ASN A 412 3.80 -9.82 -21.06
N VAL A 413 4.70 -9.15 -20.36
CA VAL A 413 4.64 -9.05 -18.90
C VAL A 413 3.29 -8.48 -18.45
N SER A 414 2.61 -9.19 -17.55
CA SER A 414 1.21 -8.92 -17.19
C SER A 414 0.99 -8.60 -15.72
N ALA A 415 1.92 -9.00 -14.85
CA ALA A 415 1.87 -8.74 -13.43
C ALA A 415 3.29 -8.61 -12.87
N LEU A 416 3.42 -7.86 -11.78
CA LEU A 416 4.64 -7.68 -11.01
C LEU A 416 4.35 -7.94 -9.53
N ALA A 417 5.36 -8.40 -8.82
CA ALA A 417 5.39 -8.45 -7.36
C ALA A 417 6.77 -8.00 -6.87
N ALA A 418 6.82 -7.37 -5.70
CA ALA A 418 8.05 -6.96 -5.02
C ALA A 418 8.28 -7.80 -3.77
N GLY A 419 9.53 -8.05 -3.43
CA GLY A 419 9.94 -8.75 -2.21
C GLY A 419 11.44 -8.92 -2.16
N ASP A 420 12.03 -9.00 -0.99
CA ASP A 420 13.43 -9.38 -0.81
C ASP A 420 13.55 -10.92 -0.85
N TRP A 421 13.65 -11.49 -2.06
CA TRP A 421 13.81 -12.94 -2.22
C TRP A 421 15.26 -13.40 -2.12
N GLY A 422 16.19 -12.45 -2.10
CA GLY A 422 17.61 -12.70 -1.91
C GLY A 422 18.02 -12.73 -0.45
N GLY A 423 17.24 -12.16 0.46
CA GLY A 423 17.58 -11.98 1.87
C GLY A 423 18.76 -11.05 2.07
N ASP A 424 18.97 -10.10 1.16
CA ASP A 424 20.10 -9.16 1.20
C ASP A 424 19.68 -7.72 1.56
N GLY A 425 18.38 -7.53 1.83
CA GLY A 425 17.81 -6.24 2.23
C GLY A 425 17.41 -5.35 1.05
N ALA A 426 17.71 -5.74 -0.19
CA ALA A 426 17.25 -5.06 -1.38
C ALA A 426 15.94 -5.67 -1.88
N LEU A 427 14.99 -4.83 -2.29
CA LEU A 427 13.75 -5.30 -2.91
C LEU A 427 14.04 -5.85 -4.32
N ASP A 428 13.60 -7.07 -4.57
CA ASP A 428 13.63 -7.74 -5.86
C ASP A 428 12.27 -7.67 -6.57
N LEU A 429 12.21 -8.05 -7.85
CA LEU A 429 10.97 -8.10 -8.63
C LEU A 429 10.72 -9.51 -9.17
N ALA A 430 9.46 -9.95 -9.13
CA ALA A 430 8.98 -11.06 -9.96
C ALA A 430 8.07 -10.52 -11.08
N ALA A 431 8.28 -11.00 -12.28
CA ALA A 431 7.55 -10.60 -13.48
C ALA A 431 6.85 -11.82 -14.10
N ALA A 432 5.52 -11.75 -14.21
CA ALA A 432 4.75 -12.79 -14.88
C ALA A 432 4.72 -12.53 -16.39
N ASN A 433 5.38 -13.37 -17.16
CA ASN A 433 5.52 -13.28 -18.61
C ASN A 433 4.48 -14.14 -19.33
N LYS A 434 3.29 -13.58 -19.55
CA LYS A 434 2.17 -14.29 -20.19
C LYS A 434 2.51 -14.83 -21.58
N GLY A 435 3.34 -14.14 -22.33
CA GLY A 435 3.71 -14.55 -23.69
C GLY A 435 4.82 -15.60 -23.74
N ALA A 436 5.48 -15.88 -22.62
CA ALA A 436 6.51 -16.90 -22.48
C ALA A 436 6.11 -18.05 -21.55
N ASP A 437 4.89 -17.99 -20.97
CA ASP A 437 4.40 -18.96 -19.96
C ASP A 437 5.40 -19.14 -18.80
N SER A 438 6.02 -18.04 -18.33
CA SER A 438 7.06 -18.06 -17.30
C SER A 438 6.86 -16.94 -16.26
N VAL A 439 7.53 -17.13 -15.13
CA VAL A 439 7.78 -16.06 -14.15
C VAL A 439 9.29 -15.87 -14.08
N ASP A 440 9.74 -14.64 -14.28
CA ASP A 440 11.13 -14.26 -14.10
C ASP A 440 11.30 -13.57 -12.75
N VAL A 441 12.35 -13.97 -12.01
CA VAL A 441 12.80 -13.28 -10.80
C VAL A 441 13.95 -12.36 -11.17
N LEU A 442 13.75 -11.08 -10.98
CA LEU A 442 14.69 -10.02 -11.31
C LEU A 442 15.33 -9.54 -10.02
N LYS A 443 16.56 -9.95 -9.79
CA LYS A 443 17.27 -9.59 -8.57
C LYS A 443 17.84 -8.19 -8.67
N ASN A 444 17.49 -7.34 -7.69
CA ASN A 444 18.14 -6.06 -7.48
C ASN A 444 19.58 -6.29 -6.99
N ARG A 445 20.52 -5.52 -7.49
CA ARG A 445 21.92 -5.64 -7.11
C ARG A 445 22.28 -4.47 -6.24
N LEU A 446 22.67 -4.78 -5.01
CA LEU A 446 23.31 -3.79 -4.15
C LEU A 446 24.56 -3.24 -4.88
N PRO A 447 24.82 -1.93 -4.80
CA PRO A 447 25.94 -1.29 -5.48
C PRO A 447 27.33 -1.77 -4.97
#